data_540c26460434854ea00fb9b6898fbfb1
#
_entry.id   540c26460434854ea00fb9b6898fbfb1
#
_cell.length_a   1.000
_cell.length_b   1.000
_cell.length_c   1.000
_cell.angle_alpha   90.00
_cell.angle_beta   90.00
_cell.angle_gamma   90.00
#
_symmetry.space_group_name_H-M   'P 1'
#
loop_
_entity.id
_entity.type
_entity.pdbx_description
1 polymer ?
#
loop_
_entity_poly.entity_id
_entity_poly.type
_entity_poly.pdbx_seq_one_letter_code
_entity_poly.pdbx_strand_id
1 'polypeptide(L)'
;MGNELIQKYAFEAVDLIRKKEVSSSELLKASQERHIEVDEQVNALPYTFYDKALIKAKNINIDSERQNKKSLLGLPIAVKDYNDVAGVPTTFGSKIFSNNIPPKSDSTIARLEQNGALPVAKSNVPEWAGGHTFNPVYGVTKNPFNKNKIAGGSSGGSSVALATKQVWLATGNDLGGSLRTPASFNNIVGLRPSIGVVPRGLRYNRFDPLWVEGPLARCVKDIGLMLDAMSGYCKTDPLSFDHTCSSFLEAVDAFDLPAKVAVTEDLGLVPVQQEVRSIFRTVVPHLKTIGCEVGSDIPDFNGAIESFHTLRGLLMAYMLGDLYKSKKDEILVDIVKNIEIGFEASNDEIITAEKIRQDLFIKVDRFFEEYDFLSCPTCSVLPFDIETPFVKEIDGVVCKTYIDWFAITFALTLTSCPIISLPIGFSSHGLPVLSLIHI
;
A
#
# COMPACT_ATOMS: atom_id res chain seq x y z
N MET A 1 -22.31 -0.23 -21.61
CA MET A 1 -22.64 0.24 -20.23
C MET A 1 -21.65 -0.28 -19.20
N GLY A 2 -21.41 -1.57 -19.01
CA GLY A 2 -20.42 -2.07 -18.02
C GLY A 2 -18.99 -1.57 -18.28
N ASN A 3 -18.53 -1.57 -19.52
CA ASN A 3 -17.18 -1.09 -19.91
C ASN A 3 -16.98 0.43 -19.70
N GLU A 4 -18.00 1.24 -19.68
CA GLU A 4 -17.92 2.68 -19.41
C GLU A 4 -17.86 2.96 -17.91
N LEU A 5 -18.57 2.19 -17.08
CA LEU A 5 -18.57 2.35 -15.63
C LEU A 5 -17.21 2.08 -15.02
N ILE A 6 -16.50 1.03 -15.45
CA ILE A 6 -15.16 0.72 -14.94
C ILE A 6 -14.08 1.74 -15.33
N GLN A 7 -14.32 2.59 -16.35
CA GLN A 7 -13.43 3.70 -16.70
C GLN A 7 -13.54 4.87 -15.70
N LYS A 8 -14.68 5.04 -15.06
CA LYS A 8 -14.91 6.09 -14.06
C LYS A 8 -13.98 5.94 -12.87
N TYR A 9 -13.59 7.05 -12.25
CA TYR A 9 -12.94 7.06 -10.95
C TYR A 9 -13.94 6.70 -9.84
N ALA A 10 -13.44 6.34 -8.65
CA ALA A 10 -14.30 5.93 -7.55
C ALA A 10 -15.23 7.05 -7.10
N PHE A 11 -14.72 8.28 -6.98
CA PHE A 11 -15.53 9.43 -6.60
C PHE A 11 -16.64 9.73 -7.62
N GLU A 12 -16.40 9.53 -8.92
CA GLU A 12 -17.41 9.67 -9.97
C GLU A 12 -18.48 8.56 -9.86
N ALA A 13 -18.05 7.30 -9.64
CA ALA A 13 -18.97 6.17 -9.49
C ALA A 13 -19.89 6.34 -8.26
N VAL A 14 -19.32 6.79 -7.13
CA VAL A 14 -20.09 7.13 -5.92
C VAL A 14 -21.09 8.27 -6.17
N ASP A 15 -20.70 9.29 -6.95
CA ASP A 15 -21.60 10.40 -7.32
C ASP A 15 -22.77 9.93 -8.18
N LEU A 16 -22.52 9.03 -9.16
CA LEU A 16 -23.60 8.41 -9.97
C LEU A 16 -24.59 7.61 -9.11
N ILE A 17 -24.10 6.83 -8.13
CA ILE A 17 -24.99 6.14 -7.18
C ILE A 17 -25.77 7.14 -6.35
N ARG A 18 -25.12 8.20 -5.86
CA ARG A 18 -25.75 9.27 -5.07
C ARG A 18 -26.87 9.97 -5.83
N LYS A 19 -26.73 10.15 -7.15
CA LYS A 19 -27.73 10.72 -8.04
C LYS A 19 -28.81 9.71 -8.47
N LYS A 20 -28.69 8.43 -8.12
CA LYS A 20 -29.54 7.31 -8.59
C LYS A 20 -29.47 7.07 -10.11
N GLU A 21 -28.37 7.46 -10.74
CA GLU A 21 -28.12 7.21 -12.16
C GLU A 21 -27.59 5.79 -12.40
N VAL A 22 -26.89 5.22 -11.38
CA VAL A 22 -26.35 3.86 -11.38
C VAL A 22 -26.62 3.21 -10.02
N SER A 23 -26.88 1.91 -10.01
CA SER A 23 -26.99 1.11 -8.79
C SER A 23 -25.69 0.41 -8.42
N SER A 24 -25.53 0.06 -7.13
CA SER A 24 -24.42 -0.79 -6.67
C SER A 24 -24.37 -2.15 -7.38
N SER A 25 -25.54 -2.69 -7.76
CA SER A 25 -25.63 -3.96 -8.49
C SER A 25 -25.06 -3.86 -9.92
N GLU A 26 -25.24 -2.71 -10.60
CA GLU A 26 -24.63 -2.47 -11.91
C GLU A 26 -23.10 -2.32 -11.82
N LEU A 27 -22.59 -1.65 -10.77
CA LEU A 27 -21.16 -1.58 -10.53
C LEU A 27 -20.57 -2.96 -10.20
N LEU A 28 -21.26 -3.77 -9.38
CA LEU A 28 -20.84 -5.15 -9.09
C LEU A 28 -20.74 -5.98 -10.36
N LYS A 29 -21.74 -5.89 -11.23
CA LYS A 29 -21.74 -6.59 -12.50
C LYS A 29 -20.59 -6.14 -13.41
N ALA A 30 -20.37 -4.84 -13.53
CA ALA A 30 -19.24 -4.28 -14.30
C ALA A 30 -17.87 -4.75 -13.76
N SER A 31 -17.70 -4.78 -12.43
CA SER A 31 -16.52 -5.31 -11.77
C SER A 31 -16.30 -6.80 -12.07
N GLN A 32 -17.36 -7.61 -11.97
CA GLN A 32 -17.30 -9.05 -12.23
C GLN A 32 -16.98 -9.36 -13.70
N GLU A 33 -17.63 -8.67 -14.63
CA GLU A 33 -17.36 -8.81 -16.07
C GLU A 33 -15.90 -8.48 -16.38
N ARG A 34 -15.37 -7.38 -15.80
CA ARG A 34 -13.98 -6.99 -16.00
C ARG A 34 -13.00 -7.98 -15.36
N HIS A 35 -13.30 -8.50 -14.19
CA HIS A 35 -12.49 -9.54 -13.57
C HIS A 35 -12.38 -10.79 -14.48
N ILE A 36 -13.51 -11.30 -14.99
CA ILE A 36 -13.56 -12.45 -15.91
C ILE A 36 -12.71 -12.19 -17.17
N GLU A 37 -12.75 -10.97 -17.69
CA GLU A 37 -12.02 -10.60 -18.91
C GLU A 37 -10.49 -10.60 -18.72
N VAL A 38 -9.98 -10.19 -17.54
CA VAL A 38 -8.56 -9.86 -17.42
C VAL A 38 -7.77 -10.66 -16.39
N ASP A 39 -8.42 -11.23 -15.36
CA ASP A 39 -7.67 -11.74 -14.20
C ASP A 39 -6.91 -13.04 -14.48
N GLU A 40 -7.36 -13.86 -15.43
CA GLU A 40 -6.60 -15.03 -15.88
C GLU A 40 -5.19 -14.67 -16.38
N GLN A 41 -5.03 -13.46 -16.95
CA GLN A 41 -3.75 -13.00 -17.47
C GLN A 41 -2.84 -12.42 -16.38
N VAL A 42 -3.38 -11.92 -15.26
CA VAL A 42 -2.63 -11.15 -14.25
C VAL A 42 -2.64 -11.78 -12.86
N ASN A 43 -3.64 -12.59 -12.53
CA ASN A 43 -3.82 -13.23 -11.22
C ASN A 43 -3.76 -12.21 -10.06
N ALA A 44 -4.57 -11.17 -10.16
CA ALA A 44 -4.65 -10.10 -9.17
C ALA A 44 -5.64 -10.42 -8.04
N LEU A 45 -6.79 -11.04 -8.39
CA LEU A 45 -7.91 -11.34 -7.49
C LEU A 45 -8.24 -12.85 -7.48
N PRO A 46 -7.36 -13.69 -6.92
CA PRO A 46 -7.47 -15.15 -7.04
C PRO A 46 -8.65 -15.77 -6.29
N TYR A 47 -9.29 -15.02 -5.39
CA TYR A 47 -10.46 -15.48 -4.66
C TYR A 47 -11.55 -14.42 -4.68
N THR A 48 -12.66 -14.70 -5.36
CA THR A 48 -13.81 -13.79 -5.51
C THR A 48 -15.04 -14.28 -4.77
N PHE A 49 -15.90 -13.33 -4.36
CA PHE A 49 -17.15 -13.63 -3.64
C PHE A 49 -18.26 -12.64 -4.02
N TYR A 50 -18.43 -12.40 -5.33
CA TYR A 50 -19.43 -11.48 -5.90
C TYR A 50 -20.87 -11.81 -5.48
N ASP A 51 -21.23 -13.11 -5.34
CA ASP A 51 -22.57 -13.51 -4.90
C ASP A 51 -22.87 -12.99 -3.49
N LYS A 52 -21.89 -13.08 -2.58
CA LYS A 52 -22.01 -12.54 -1.22
C LYS A 52 -22.16 -11.01 -1.22
N ALA A 53 -21.40 -10.34 -2.08
CA ALA A 53 -21.48 -8.87 -2.25
C ALA A 53 -22.83 -8.45 -2.83
N LEU A 54 -23.39 -9.22 -3.77
CA LEU A 54 -24.71 -8.94 -4.38
C LEU A 54 -25.85 -9.00 -3.35
N ILE A 55 -25.80 -9.97 -2.41
CA ILE A 55 -26.77 -10.02 -1.30
C ILE A 55 -26.69 -8.75 -0.45
N LYS A 56 -25.47 -8.31 -0.12
CA LYS A 56 -25.28 -7.04 0.64
C LYS A 56 -25.75 -5.84 -0.15
N ALA A 57 -25.42 -5.74 -1.44
CA ALA A 57 -25.83 -4.61 -2.30
C ALA A 57 -27.34 -4.40 -2.33
N LYS A 58 -28.12 -5.50 -2.40
CA LYS A 58 -29.59 -5.42 -2.39
C LYS A 58 -30.17 -4.89 -1.08
N ASN A 59 -29.42 -4.98 0.02
CA ASN A 59 -29.85 -4.58 1.35
C ASN A 59 -29.33 -3.18 1.76
N ILE A 60 -28.52 -2.52 0.93
CA ILE A 60 -28.05 -1.15 1.20
C ILE A 60 -29.21 -0.18 1.04
N ASN A 61 -29.53 0.52 2.12
CA ASN A 61 -30.46 1.64 2.07
C ASN A 61 -29.76 2.91 1.59
N ILE A 62 -29.77 3.12 0.28
CA ILE A 62 -29.10 4.27 -0.36
C ILE A 62 -29.57 5.61 0.21
N ASP A 63 -30.85 5.76 0.54
CA ASP A 63 -31.39 7.03 1.06
C ASP A 63 -30.86 7.36 2.46
N SER A 64 -30.62 6.35 3.32
CA SER A 64 -29.94 6.53 4.60
C SER A 64 -28.43 6.79 4.41
N GLU A 65 -27.79 6.00 3.59
CA GLU A 65 -26.33 6.08 3.33
C GLU A 65 -25.90 7.42 2.68
N ARG A 66 -26.77 8.04 1.88
CA ARG A 66 -26.49 9.33 1.23
C ARG A 66 -26.24 10.47 2.21
N GLN A 67 -26.77 10.40 3.42
CA GLN A 67 -26.55 11.40 4.48
C GLN A 67 -25.15 11.26 5.09
N ASN A 68 -24.54 10.08 4.99
CA ASN A 68 -23.18 9.84 5.44
C ASN A 68 -22.19 10.29 4.34
N LYS A 69 -21.50 11.41 4.55
CA LYS A 69 -20.48 11.93 3.62
C LYS A 69 -19.30 10.94 3.38
N LYS A 70 -19.03 10.05 4.35
CA LYS A 70 -17.98 9.04 4.27
C LYS A 70 -18.42 7.76 3.56
N SER A 71 -19.70 7.65 3.16
CA SER A 71 -20.23 6.42 2.57
C SER A 71 -19.76 6.22 1.13
N LEU A 72 -19.31 5.00 0.86
CA LEU A 72 -18.95 4.49 -0.47
C LEU A 72 -20.18 3.98 -1.25
N LEU A 73 -21.37 4.03 -0.66
CA LEU A 73 -22.67 3.78 -1.29
C LEU A 73 -22.78 2.43 -2.04
N GLY A 74 -22.06 1.41 -1.61
CA GLY A 74 -22.05 0.10 -2.26
C GLY A 74 -21.02 -0.03 -3.38
N LEU A 75 -19.95 0.73 -3.34
CA LEU A 75 -18.84 0.63 -4.29
C LEU A 75 -18.08 -0.70 -4.09
N PRO A 76 -17.83 -1.50 -5.16
CA PRO A 76 -17.02 -2.70 -5.10
C PRO A 76 -15.56 -2.40 -4.79
N ILE A 77 -14.97 -3.12 -3.82
CA ILE A 77 -13.56 -3.01 -3.44
C ILE A 77 -12.86 -4.37 -3.38
N ALA A 78 -11.55 -4.39 -3.63
CA ALA A 78 -10.71 -5.55 -3.32
C ALA A 78 -10.10 -5.42 -1.92
N VAL A 79 -9.99 -6.55 -1.23
CA VAL A 79 -9.40 -6.63 0.11
C VAL A 79 -8.11 -7.43 0.06
N LYS A 80 -7.02 -6.84 0.53
CA LYS A 80 -5.73 -7.52 0.62
C LYS A 80 -5.81 -8.80 1.45
N ASP A 81 -5.18 -9.89 1.00
CA ASP A 81 -5.29 -11.20 1.66
C ASP A 81 -4.49 -11.31 2.98
N TYR A 82 -4.23 -10.18 3.62
CA TYR A 82 -3.81 -10.08 5.02
C TYR A 82 -4.91 -9.54 5.93
N ASN A 83 -6.00 -8.99 5.37
CA ASN A 83 -7.13 -8.50 6.13
C ASN A 83 -8.27 -9.52 6.14
N ASP A 84 -8.84 -9.75 7.30
CA ASP A 84 -9.98 -10.63 7.47
C ASP A 84 -11.26 -10.02 6.90
N VAL A 85 -11.98 -10.83 6.13
CA VAL A 85 -13.38 -10.61 5.76
C VAL A 85 -14.21 -11.74 6.36
N ALA A 86 -15.22 -11.44 7.14
CA ALA A 86 -16.03 -12.45 7.84
C ALA A 86 -16.58 -13.54 6.90
N GLY A 87 -16.26 -14.81 7.17
CA GLY A 87 -16.70 -15.96 6.38
C GLY A 87 -16.09 -16.05 4.97
N VAL A 88 -14.90 -15.45 4.77
CA VAL A 88 -14.10 -15.51 3.52
C VAL A 88 -12.70 -15.95 3.89
N PRO A 89 -12.04 -16.84 3.12
CA PRO A 89 -10.66 -17.25 3.42
C PRO A 89 -9.70 -16.07 3.50
N THR A 90 -8.78 -16.10 4.49
CA THR A 90 -7.63 -15.23 4.61
C THR A 90 -6.39 -16.09 4.77
N THR A 91 -5.57 -16.16 3.73
CA THR A 91 -4.48 -17.14 3.64
C THR A 91 -3.11 -16.58 4.02
N PHE A 92 -2.92 -15.26 4.05
CA PHE A 92 -1.60 -14.60 4.20
C PHE A 92 -0.59 -15.04 3.14
N GLY A 93 -1.07 -15.59 2.01
CA GLY A 93 -0.24 -16.22 1.00
C GLY A 93 0.44 -17.52 1.46
N SER A 94 0.06 -18.08 2.61
CA SER A 94 0.68 -19.27 3.22
C SER A 94 -0.22 -20.49 3.16
N LYS A 95 0.33 -21.64 2.78
CA LYS A 95 -0.36 -22.92 2.82
C LYS A 95 -0.86 -23.30 4.21
N ILE A 96 -0.17 -22.82 5.26
CA ILE A 96 -0.56 -23.04 6.65
C ILE A 96 -1.97 -22.48 6.93
N PHE A 97 -2.35 -21.41 6.24
CA PHE A 97 -3.62 -20.72 6.41
C PHE A 97 -4.60 -20.85 5.25
N SER A 98 -4.38 -21.77 4.31
CA SER A 98 -5.23 -21.95 3.12
C SER A 98 -6.72 -22.19 3.45
N ASN A 99 -7.00 -22.79 4.60
CA ASN A 99 -8.36 -23.08 5.08
C ASN A 99 -8.81 -22.16 6.24
N ASN A 100 -8.10 -21.06 6.50
CA ASN A 100 -8.45 -20.14 7.58
C ASN A 100 -9.60 -19.24 7.16
N ILE A 101 -10.80 -19.47 7.73
CA ILE A 101 -12.00 -18.68 7.48
C ILE A 101 -12.35 -17.90 8.76
N PRO A 102 -12.04 -16.60 8.83
CA PRO A 102 -12.31 -15.80 10.01
C PRO A 102 -13.82 -15.58 10.22
N PRO A 103 -14.30 -15.65 11.48
CA PRO A 103 -15.72 -15.42 11.79
C PRO A 103 -16.10 -13.92 11.78
N LYS A 104 -15.13 -13.01 11.79
CA LYS A 104 -15.34 -11.56 11.83
C LYS A 104 -14.35 -10.86 10.90
N SER A 105 -14.79 -9.75 10.32
CA SER A 105 -13.91 -8.84 9.58
C SER A 105 -12.95 -8.10 10.52
N ASP A 106 -11.74 -7.77 10.05
CA ASP A 106 -10.81 -6.85 10.70
C ASP A 106 -11.44 -5.49 10.94
N SER A 107 -10.91 -4.73 11.91
CA SER A 107 -11.40 -3.38 12.23
C SER A 107 -11.43 -2.45 11.02
N THR A 108 -10.39 -2.48 10.19
CA THR A 108 -10.30 -1.71 8.95
C THR A 108 -11.40 -2.09 7.97
N ILE A 109 -11.61 -3.39 7.76
CA ILE A 109 -12.63 -3.90 6.82
C ILE A 109 -14.03 -3.67 7.35
N ALA A 110 -14.26 -3.93 8.64
CA ALA A 110 -15.55 -3.69 9.28
C ALA A 110 -15.97 -2.20 9.17
N ARG A 111 -15.01 -1.28 9.30
CA ARG A 111 -15.25 0.15 9.14
C ARG A 111 -15.58 0.51 7.68
N LEU A 112 -14.86 -0.03 6.70
CA LEU A 112 -15.17 0.14 5.29
C LEU A 112 -16.58 -0.39 4.95
N GLU A 113 -16.94 -1.57 5.47
CA GLU A 113 -18.29 -2.16 5.31
C GLU A 113 -19.37 -1.29 5.98
N GLN A 114 -19.11 -0.73 7.16
CA GLN A 114 -20.00 0.22 7.85
C GLN A 114 -20.20 1.52 7.07
N ASN A 115 -19.18 1.94 6.32
CA ASN A 115 -19.24 3.10 5.41
C ASN A 115 -19.58 2.69 3.96
N GLY A 116 -20.31 1.61 3.79
CA GLY A 116 -20.94 1.24 2.51
C GLY A 116 -20.00 0.62 1.47
N ALA A 117 -18.77 0.24 1.80
CA ALA A 117 -17.94 -0.53 0.88
C ALA A 117 -18.49 -1.95 0.68
N LEU A 118 -18.36 -2.47 -0.54
CA LEU A 118 -18.66 -3.86 -0.87
C LEU A 118 -17.39 -4.64 -1.21
N PRO A 119 -16.79 -5.38 -0.26
CA PRO A 119 -15.74 -6.34 -0.56
C PRO A 119 -16.22 -7.40 -1.54
N VAL A 120 -15.49 -7.59 -2.66
CA VAL A 120 -15.85 -8.53 -3.74
C VAL A 120 -14.81 -9.62 -3.97
N ALA A 121 -13.57 -9.38 -3.54
CA ALA A 121 -12.46 -10.30 -3.77
C ALA A 121 -11.35 -10.14 -2.74
N LYS A 122 -10.55 -11.19 -2.58
CA LYS A 122 -9.24 -11.15 -1.92
C LYS A 122 -8.18 -10.90 -2.98
N SER A 123 -7.35 -9.89 -2.78
CA SER A 123 -6.24 -9.58 -3.68
C SER A 123 -4.96 -10.32 -3.29
N ASN A 124 -4.22 -10.79 -4.29
CA ASN A 124 -3.02 -11.60 -4.11
C ASN A 124 -1.89 -10.85 -3.36
N VAL A 125 -1.11 -11.61 -2.61
CA VAL A 125 -0.04 -11.12 -1.72
C VAL A 125 1.16 -12.08 -1.77
N PRO A 126 2.38 -11.68 -1.39
CA PRO A 126 3.43 -12.64 -1.05
C PRO A 126 3.15 -13.29 0.32
N GLU A 127 3.73 -14.43 0.60
CA GLU A 127 3.65 -15.03 1.94
C GLU A 127 4.24 -14.05 2.97
N TRP A 128 3.46 -13.67 3.99
CA TRP A 128 3.88 -12.84 5.14
C TRP A 128 4.71 -11.59 4.80
N ALA A 129 4.36 -10.88 3.74
CA ALA A 129 5.06 -9.68 3.27
C ALA A 129 6.49 -9.93 2.76
N GLY A 130 6.78 -11.12 2.24
CA GLY A 130 8.06 -11.57 1.74
C GLY A 130 8.42 -11.11 0.33
N GLY A 131 8.53 -9.82 0.07
CA GLY A 131 9.01 -9.30 -1.22
C GLY A 131 7.91 -9.04 -2.24
N HIS A 132 8.08 -9.51 -3.49
CA HIS A 132 7.10 -9.31 -4.57
C HIS A 132 5.93 -10.32 -4.48
N THR A 133 4.82 -10.03 -5.17
CA THR A 133 3.57 -10.78 -5.04
C THR A 133 3.62 -12.13 -5.73
N PHE A 134 4.10 -13.11 -4.98
CA PHE A 134 4.13 -14.53 -5.28
C PHE A 134 3.89 -15.32 -4.00
N ASN A 135 3.08 -16.39 -4.06
CA ASN A 135 2.89 -17.29 -2.94
C ASN A 135 2.52 -18.71 -3.38
N PRO A 136 2.68 -19.72 -2.51
CA PRO A 136 2.41 -21.11 -2.86
C PRO A 136 0.91 -21.49 -2.86
N VAL A 137 0.00 -20.57 -2.49
CA VAL A 137 -1.46 -20.80 -2.49
C VAL A 137 -2.05 -20.41 -3.84
N TYR A 138 -1.75 -19.20 -4.31
CA TYR A 138 -2.38 -18.62 -5.49
C TYR A 138 -1.40 -18.37 -6.67
N GLY A 139 -0.11 -18.56 -6.46
CA GLY A 139 0.91 -18.29 -7.47
C GLY A 139 1.28 -16.81 -7.57
N VAL A 140 1.81 -16.42 -8.73
CA VAL A 140 2.37 -15.09 -8.97
C VAL A 140 1.35 -14.12 -9.58
N THR A 141 1.37 -12.86 -9.14
CA THR A 141 0.68 -11.77 -9.81
C THR A 141 1.62 -11.10 -10.82
N LYS A 142 1.16 -10.98 -12.07
CA LYS A 142 1.92 -10.42 -13.18
C LYS A 142 1.67 -8.93 -13.35
N ASN A 143 2.71 -8.20 -13.75
CA ASN A 143 2.60 -6.77 -14.03
C ASN A 143 1.72 -6.52 -15.27
N PRO A 144 0.72 -5.61 -15.22
CA PRO A 144 -0.19 -5.37 -16.35
C PRO A 144 0.50 -4.70 -17.56
N PHE A 145 1.60 -3.97 -17.36
CA PHE A 145 2.37 -3.31 -18.43
C PHE A 145 3.32 -4.29 -19.14
N ASN A 146 3.82 -5.30 -18.42
CA ASN A 146 4.63 -6.37 -18.99
C ASN A 146 4.50 -7.63 -18.13
N LYS A 147 3.87 -8.68 -18.69
CA LYS A 147 3.57 -9.94 -17.99
C LYS A 147 4.80 -10.73 -17.52
N ASN A 148 5.98 -10.42 -18.05
CA ASN A 148 7.25 -11.02 -17.63
C ASN A 148 7.91 -10.26 -16.49
N LYS A 149 7.24 -9.22 -15.94
CA LYS A 149 7.76 -8.39 -14.87
C LYS A 149 6.92 -8.56 -13.59
N ILE A 150 7.57 -8.33 -12.43
CA ILE A 150 6.89 -8.37 -11.14
C ILE A 150 5.91 -7.21 -10.98
N ALA A 151 4.85 -7.44 -10.21
CA ALA A 151 3.86 -6.42 -9.82
C ALA A 151 4.27 -5.62 -8.58
N GLY A 152 5.45 -5.90 -8.01
CA GLY A 152 5.82 -5.38 -6.70
C GLY A 152 5.05 -6.07 -5.57
N GLY A 153 5.16 -5.53 -4.36
CA GLY A 153 4.51 -6.15 -3.17
C GLY A 153 4.63 -5.27 -1.92
N SER A 154 3.96 -5.70 -0.90
CA SER A 154 3.12 -6.90 -0.74
C SER A 154 1.66 -6.70 -1.19
N SER A 155 1.20 -5.49 -1.55
CA SER A 155 -0.16 -5.24 -2.06
C SER A 155 -0.23 -5.31 -3.61
N GLY A 156 0.52 -6.24 -4.24
CA GLY A 156 0.62 -6.33 -5.70
C GLY A 156 -0.69 -6.71 -6.37
N GLY A 157 -1.46 -7.64 -5.81
CA GLY A 157 -2.79 -7.98 -6.32
C GLY A 157 -3.75 -6.79 -6.27
N SER A 158 -3.76 -6.02 -5.17
CA SER A 158 -4.57 -4.80 -5.05
C SER A 158 -4.22 -3.76 -6.12
N SER A 159 -2.92 -3.52 -6.33
CA SER A 159 -2.46 -2.53 -7.31
C SER A 159 -2.74 -2.95 -8.75
N VAL A 160 -2.55 -4.23 -9.08
CA VAL A 160 -2.85 -4.76 -10.42
C VAL A 160 -4.35 -4.75 -10.70
N ALA A 161 -5.19 -5.11 -9.71
CA ALA A 161 -6.64 -5.05 -9.85
C ALA A 161 -7.14 -3.64 -10.18
N LEU A 162 -6.54 -2.61 -9.56
CA LEU A 162 -6.82 -1.19 -9.86
C LEU A 162 -6.31 -0.78 -11.25
N ALA A 163 -5.07 -1.11 -11.59
CA ALA A 163 -4.46 -0.79 -12.88
C ALA A 163 -5.22 -1.43 -14.05
N THR A 164 -5.76 -2.65 -13.85
CA THR A 164 -6.59 -3.36 -14.82
C THR A 164 -8.08 -3.04 -14.70
N LYS A 165 -8.45 -2.13 -13.79
CA LYS A 165 -9.83 -1.65 -13.58
C LYS A 165 -10.83 -2.73 -13.18
N GLN A 166 -10.41 -3.74 -12.44
CA GLN A 166 -11.30 -4.78 -11.91
C GLN A 166 -12.16 -4.26 -10.76
N VAL A 167 -11.62 -3.29 -10.00
CA VAL A 167 -12.30 -2.59 -8.89
C VAL A 167 -11.94 -1.11 -8.90
N TRP A 168 -12.67 -0.30 -8.15
CA TRP A 168 -12.44 1.15 -8.03
C TRP A 168 -11.47 1.50 -6.93
N LEU A 169 -11.50 0.77 -5.81
CA LEU A 169 -10.66 0.96 -4.64
C LEU A 169 -10.14 -0.38 -4.15
N ALA A 170 -8.98 -0.39 -3.50
CA ALA A 170 -8.45 -1.59 -2.88
C ALA A 170 -7.71 -1.28 -1.57
N THR A 171 -7.85 -2.18 -0.60
CA THR A 171 -7.07 -2.07 0.64
C THR A 171 -5.64 -2.54 0.43
N GLY A 172 -4.73 -1.97 1.19
CA GLY A 172 -3.36 -2.42 1.34
C GLY A 172 -2.85 -2.14 2.74
N ASN A 173 -1.65 -2.59 3.00
CA ASN A 173 -0.90 -2.22 4.20
C ASN A 173 0.57 -2.00 3.85
N ASP A 174 1.28 -1.31 4.73
CA ASP A 174 2.65 -0.90 4.48
C ASP A 174 3.49 -1.01 5.76
N LEU A 175 4.45 -1.94 5.74
CA LEU A 175 5.50 -2.06 6.74
C LEU A 175 6.80 -1.39 6.25
N GLY A 176 7.17 -1.61 5.00
CA GLY A 176 8.40 -1.11 4.40
C GLY A 176 8.23 -0.59 2.97
N GLY A 177 6.98 -0.30 2.54
CA GLY A 177 6.71 0.17 1.19
C GLY A 177 5.57 -0.56 0.48
N SER A 178 4.84 -1.43 1.19
CA SER A 178 3.87 -2.34 0.54
C SER A 178 2.58 -1.67 0.04
N LEU A 179 2.36 -0.38 0.26
CA LEU A 179 1.41 0.47 -0.46
C LEU A 179 2.10 1.21 -1.61
N ARG A 180 3.32 1.66 -1.39
CA ARG A 180 4.07 2.55 -2.27
C ARG A 180 4.75 1.81 -3.43
N THR A 181 5.52 0.77 -3.14
CA THR A 181 6.23 -0.04 -4.16
C THR A 181 5.28 -0.66 -5.20
N PRO A 182 4.17 -1.36 -4.83
CA PRO A 182 3.26 -1.89 -5.83
C PRO A 182 2.49 -0.78 -6.58
N ALA A 183 2.21 0.36 -5.96
CA ALA A 183 1.67 1.53 -6.66
C ALA A 183 2.64 1.99 -7.76
N SER A 184 3.95 2.07 -7.45
CA SER A 184 4.98 2.44 -8.40
C SER A 184 5.04 1.52 -9.61
N PHE A 185 4.98 0.21 -9.39
CA PHE A 185 5.14 -0.76 -10.47
C PHE A 185 3.88 -0.92 -11.34
N ASN A 186 2.74 -0.39 -10.90
CA ASN A 186 1.45 -0.56 -11.61
C ASN A 186 0.76 0.78 -11.96
N ASN A 187 1.49 1.90 -11.90
CA ASN A 187 0.99 3.23 -12.31
C ASN A 187 -0.32 3.64 -11.63
N ILE A 188 -0.42 3.43 -10.33
CA ILE A 188 -1.56 3.85 -9.50
C ILE A 188 -1.07 4.68 -8.31
N VAL A 189 -2.00 5.22 -7.54
CA VAL A 189 -1.67 5.98 -6.32
C VAL A 189 -1.76 5.08 -5.11
N GLY A 190 -0.75 5.13 -4.24
CA GLY A 190 -0.72 4.43 -2.96
C GLY A 190 -0.33 5.36 -1.83
N LEU A 191 -1.12 5.42 -0.78
CA LEU A 191 -0.86 6.25 0.39
C LEU A 191 -0.52 5.38 1.61
N ARG A 192 0.68 5.56 2.16
CA ARG A 192 1.00 5.19 3.54
C ARG A 192 0.55 6.32 4.46
N PRO A 193 -0.54 6.19 5.23
CA PRO A 193 -0.96 7.23 6.18
C PRO A 193 -0.03 7.26 7.39
N SER A 194 -0.14 8.33 8.18
CA SER A 194 0.46 8.37 9.53
C SER A 194 -0.10 7.26 10.39
N ILE A 195 0.69 6.83 11.39
CA ILE A 195 0.29 5.79 12.34
C ILE A 195 -1.00 6.23 13.04
N GLY A 196 -1.97 5.30 13.14
CA GLY A 196 -3.21 5.52 13.88
C GLY A 196 -4.32 6.25 13.11
N VAL A 197 -4.05 6.84 11.95
CA VAL A 197 -5.10 7.44 11.10
C VAL A 197 -6.09 6.37 10.65
N VAL A 198 -5.60 5.20 10.23
CA VAL A 198 -6.41 4.04 9.88
C VAL A 198 -6.24 2.97 10.97
N PRO A 199 -7.33 2.56 11.64
CA PRO A 199 -7.26 1.53 12.68
C PRO A 199 -6.94 0.16 12.09
N ARG A 200 -6.12 -0.60 12.82
CA ARG A 200 -5.62 -1.92 12.38
C ARG A 200 -6.40 -3.08 13.01
N GLY A 201 -6.32 -4.24 12.35
CA GLY A 201 -6.84 -5.49 12.89
C GLY A 201 -6.13 -5.96 14.17
N LEU A 202 -6.75 -6.92 14.88
CA LEU A 202 -6.26 -7.39 16.18
C LEU A 202 -5.07 -8.35 16.15
N ARG A 203 -4.67 -8.84 14.97
CA ARG A 203 -3.68 -9.91 14.80
C ARG A 203 -2.24 -9.49 14.99
N TYR A 204 -1.94 -8.21 14.73
CA TYR A 204 -0.59 -7.68 14.78
C TYR A 204 -0.26 -7.14 16.17
N ASN A 205 1.01 -6.84 16.41
CA ASN A 205 1.39 -6.09 17.59
C ASN A 205 0.69 -4.72 17.57
N ARG A 206 -0.25 -4.51 18.49
CA ARG A 206 -1.06 -3.28 18.53
C ARG A 206 -0.24 -2.03 18.82
N PHE A 207 0.92 -2.18 19.42
CA PHE A 207 1.85 -1.09 19.74
C PHE A 207 2.97 -0.93 18.72
N ASP A 208 2.97 -1.75 17.64
CA ASP A 208 3.97 -1.61 16.58
C ASP A 208 3.74 -0.34 15.77
N PRO A 209 4.75 0.55 15.63
CA PRO A 209 4.62 1.78 14.88
C PRO A 209 4.97 1.65 13.39
N LEU A 210 5.47 0.50 12.92
CA LEU A 210 5.95 0.34 11.54
C LEU A 210 4.83 -0.02 10.57
N TRP A 211 3.93 -0.92 10.97
CA TRP A 211 2.86 -1.42 10.12
C TRP A 211 1.66 -0.48 10.12
N VAL A 212 1.17 -0.08 8.95
CA VAL A 212 -0.05 0.71 8.78
C VAL A 212 -0.96 0.08 7.72
N GLU A 213 -2.26 0.26 7.88
CA GLU A 213 -3.25 0.02 6.83
C GLU A 213 -3.45 1.29 6.00
N GLY A 214 -3.77 1.16 4.70
CA GLY A 214 -3.97 2.33 3.87
C GLY A 214 -4.63 2.01 2.52
N PRO A 215 -5.04 3.09 1.80
CA PRO A 215 -5.72 3.00 0.53
C PRO A 215 -4.77 2.86 -0.66
N LEU A 216 -5.26 2.17 -1.69
CA LEU A 216 -4.74 2.17 -3.06
C LEU A 216 -5.87 2.59 -4.01
N ALA A 217 -5.58 3.46 -4.97
CA ALA A 217 -6.56 3.98 -5.91
C ALA A 217 -5.91 4.45 -7.22
N ARG A 218 -6.73 4.79 -8.22
CA ARG A 218 -6.25 5.26 -9.53
C ARG A 218 -5.93 6.75 -9.59
N CYS A 219 -6.42 7.54 -8.61
CA CYS A 219 -6.12 8.96 -8.49
C CYS A 219 -6.13 9.43 -7.02
N VAL A 220 -5.59 10.61 -6.76
CA VAL A 220 -5.49 11.19 -5.40
C VAL A 220 -6.88 11.44 -4.78
N LYS A 221 -7.86 11.85 -5.57
CA LYS A 221 -9.23 12.11 -5.10
C LYS A 221 -9.90 10.83 -4.57
N ASP A 222 -9.65 9.70 -5.24
CA ASP A 222 -10.11 8.38 -4.78
C ASP A 222 -9.40 7.92 -3.50
N ILE A 223 -8.11 8.31 -3.30
CA ILE A 223 -7.38 8.10 -2.03
C ILE A 223 -8.09 8.84 -0.89
N GLY A 224 -8.42 10.13 -1.09
CA GLY A 224 -9.16 10.93 -0.11
C GLY A 224 -10.52 10.32 0.24
N LEU A 225 -11.29 9.91 -0.77
CA LEU A 225 -12.57 9.23 -0.61
C LEU A 225 -12.45 7.94 0.23
N MET A 226 -11.46 7.10 -0.06
CA MET A 226 -11.28 5.85 0.67
C MET A 226 -10.75 6.10 2.09
N LEU A 227 -9.89 7.11 2.26
CA LEU A 227 -9.36 7.47 3.58
C LEU A 227 -10.46 8.00 4.50
N ASP A 228 -11.42 8.78 4.00
CA ASP A 228 -12.61 9.19 4.74
C ASP A 228 -13.41 7.97 5.26
N ALA A 229 -13.53 6.94 4.43
CA ALA A 229 -14.29 5.74 4.77
C ALA A 229 -13.57 4.80 5.76
N MET A 230 -12.22 4.82 5.81
CA MET A 230 -11.45 3.86 6.61
C MET A 230 -10.78 4.44 7.86
N SER A 231 -10.70 5.77 7.99
CA SER A 231 -9.99 6.47 9.08
C SER A 231 -10.84 6.68 10.34
N GLY A 232 -10.17 7.01 11.46
CA GLY A 232 -10.76 7.44 12.73
C GLY A 232 -10.52 6.49 13.89
N TYR A 233 -10.92 6.89 15.10
CA TYR A 233 -10.69 6.14 16.33
C TYR A 233 -11.33 4.74 16.34
N CYS A 234 -10.60 3.77 16.86
CA CYS A 234 -11.08 2.42 17.16
C CYS A 234 -10.60 1.97 18.54
N LYS A 235 -11.53 1.68 19.44
CA LYS A 235 -11.23 1.30 20.85
C LYS A 235 -10.30 0.08 20.99
N THR A 236 -10.13 -0.73 19.94
CA THR A 236 -9.29 -1.93 19.96
C THR A 236 -7.90 -1.70 19.38
N ASP A 237 -7.63 -0.52 18.83
CA ASP A 237 -6.30 -0.09 18.37
C ASP A 237 -5.82 1.09 19.23
N PRO A 238 -4.84 0.87 20.14
CA PRO A 238 -4.37 1.89 21.07
C PRO A 238 -3.65 3.07 20.40
N LEU A 239 -3.22 2.91 19.14
CA LEU A 239 -2.55 3.97 18.36
C LEU A 239 -3.54 4.78 17.54
N SER A 240 -4.80 4.31 17.38
CA SER A 240 -5.80 5.02 16.59
C SER A 240 -6.33 6.27 17.30
N PHE A 241 -6.62 7.31 16.53
CA PHE A 241 -7.17 8.58 17.04
C PHE A 241 -8.18 9.18 16.04
N ASP A 242 -9.00 10.10 16.54
CA ASP A 242 -9.84 10.92 15.69
C ASP A 242 -9.03 12.10 15.13
N HIS A 243 -8.94 12.19 13.82
CA HIS A 243 -8.23 13.29 13.15
C HIS A 243 -9.10 14.56 13.09
N THR A 244 -8.44 15.71 13.01
CA THR A 244 -9.09 17.03 12.95
C THR A 244 -9.64 17.39 11.57
N CYS A 245 -9.18 16.70 10.51
CA CYS A 245 -9.66 16.89 9.15
C CYS A 245 -11.11 16.43 9.02
N SER A 246 -12.00 17.30 8.54
CA SER A 246 -13.41 16.98 8.34
C SER A 246 -13.62 15.97 7.21
N SER A 247 -12.85 16.09 6.13
CA SER A 247 -12.84 15.17 4.99
C SER A 247 -11.52 15.26 4.24
N PHE A 248 -10.88 14.12 4.01
CA PHE A 248 -9.70 14.00 3.16
C PHE A 248 -10.04 14.23 1.69
N LEU A 249 -11.25 13.84 1.27
CA LEU A 249 -11.72 14.09 -0.09
C LEU A 249 -11.83 15.59 -0.37
N GLU A 250 -12.42 16.35 0.57
CA GLU A 250 -12.55 17.82 0.45
C GLU A 250 -11.17 18.50 0.52
N ALA A 251 -10.23 17.97 1.32
CA ALA A 251 -8.88 18.51 1.43
C ALA A 251 -8.07 18.44 0.13
N VAL A 252 -8.34 17.45 -0.73
CA VAL A 252 -7.66 17.36 -2.05
C VAL A 252 -7.96 18.56 -2.94
N ASP A 253 -9.16 19.15 -2.84
CA ASP A 253 -9.58 20.31 -3.63
C ASP A 253 -9.23 21.67 -2.94
N ALA A 254 -8.72 21.64 -1.70
CA ALA A 254 -8.45 22.84 -0.86
C ALA A 254 -6.95 23.17 -0.75
N PHE A 255 -6.16 22.87 -1.77
CA PHE A 255 -4.72 23.02 -1.74
C PHE A 255 -4.29 24.47 -2.07
N ASP A 256 -3.41 25.04 -1.22
CA ASP A 256 -2.82 26.37 -1.42
C ASP A 256 -1.35 26.27 -1.88
N LEU A 257 -1.00 27.02 -2.93
CA LEU A 257 0.36 27.25 -3.40
C LEU A 257 0.83 28.66 -2.96
N PRO A 258 2.16 28.92 -2.82
CA PRO A 258 3.28 28.04 -3.13
C PRO A 258 3.62 27.06 -2.01
N ALA A 259 4.11 25.85 -2.37
CA ALA A 259 4.71 24.90 -1.47
C ALA A 259 6.23 24.84 -1.67
N LYS A 260 6.99 24.60 -0.60
CA LYS A 260 8.44 24.38 -0.65
C LYS A 260 8.74 22.88 -0.65
N VAL A 261 9.32 22.37 -1.74
CA VAL A 261 9.57 20.95 -1.96
C VAL A 261 11.06 20.67 -2.06
N ALA A 262 11.60 19.86 -1.17
CA ALA A 262 12.94 19.31 -1.34
C ALA A 262 12.92 18.09 -2.26
N VAL A 263 13.93 17.97 -3.13
CA VAL A 263 14.02 16.90 -4.13
C VAL A 263 15.36 16.18 -4.02
N THR A 264 15.32 14.85 -3.89
CA THR A 264 16.52 14.00 -3.84
C THR A 264 16.34 12.77 -4.70
N GLU A 265 17.41 12.27 -5.32
CA GLU A 265 17.35 11.10 -6.20
C GLU A 265 17.52 9.77 -5.45
N ASP A 266 18.08 9.80 -4.23
CA ASP A 266 18.56 8.61 -3.53
C ASP A 266 18.55 8.71 -2.00
N LEU A 267 18.02 9.79 -1.43
CA LEU A 267 18.08 10.13 0.01
C LEU A 267 19.52 10.26 0.57
N GLY A 268 20.55 10.34 -0.30
CA GLY A 268 21.95 10.23 0.13
C GLY A 268 22.30 8.87 0.74
N LEU A 269 21.50 7.85 0.55
CA LEU A 269 21.54 6.59 1.31
C LEU A 269 21.69 5.35 0.43
N VAL A 270 21.05 5.31 -0.74
CA VAL A 270 20.87 4.08 -1.52
C VAL A 270 21.17 4.29 -3.01
N PRO A 271 21.68 3.26 -3.73
CA PRO A 271 21.78 3.34 -5.17
C PRO A 271 20.39 3.35 -5.82
N VAL A 272 20.24 4.10 -6.91
CA VAL A 272 19.02 4.15 -7.73
C VAL A 272 19.41 4.05 -9.20
N GLN A 273 18.78 3.16 -9.96
CA GLN A 273 19.03 2.96 -11.38
C GLN A 273 19.01 4.29 -12.16
N GLN A 274 19.98 4.47 -13.08
CA GLN A 274 20.14 5.69 -13.85
C GLN A 274 18.86 6.06 -14.62
N GLU A 275 18.13 5.10 -15.19
CA GLU A 275 16.88 5.38 -15.91
C GLU A 275 15.79 5.93 -14.96
N VAL A 276 15.66 5.36 -13.75
CA VAL A 276 14.73 5.86 -12.72
C VAL A 276 15.08 7.30 -12.34
N ARG A 277 16.36 7.60 -12.05
CA ARG A 277 16.83 8.96 -11.75
C ARG A 277 16.54 9.93 -12.90
N SER A 278 16.79 9.51 -14.14
CA SER A 278 16.57 10.35 -15.32
C SER A 278 15.10 10.75 -15.49
N ILE A 279 14.18 9.81 -15.25
CA ILE A 279 12.73 10.08 -15.29
C ILE A 279 12.35 10.94 -14.09
N PHE A 280 12.85 10.64 -12.89
CA PHE A 280 12.54 11.40 -11.69
C PHE A 280 12.95 12.89 -11.80
N ARG A 281 14.08 13.19 -12.44
CA ARG A 281 14.52 14.58 -12.69
C ARG A 281 13.48 15.43 -13.42
N THR A 282 12.58 14.82 -14.18
CA THR A 282 11.48 15.55 -14.86
C THR A 282 10.45 16.13 -13.89
N VAL A 283 10.43 15.70 -12.63
CA VAL A 283 9.55 16.24 -11.59
C VAL A 283 9.87 17.71 -11.28
N VAL A 284 11.17 18.08 -11.26
CA VAL A 284 11.62 19.43 -10.88
C VAL A 284 11.00 20.53 -11.75
N PRO A 285 11.07 20.49 -13.09
CA PRO A 285 10.42 21.50 -13.91
C PRO A 285 8.89 21.53 -13.74
N HIS A 286 8.24 20.38 -13.51
CA HIS A 286 6.79 20.34 -13.25
C HIS A 286 6.43 21.03 -11.93
N LEU A 287 7.17 20.77 -10.84
CA LEU A 287 6.97 21.43 -9.56
C LEU A 287 7.11 22.96 -9.69
N LYS A 288 8.14 23.43 -10.39
CA LYS A 288 8.32 24.86 -10.66
C LYS A 288 7.18 25.45 -11.49
N THR A 289 6.68 24.71 -12.48
CA THR A 289 5.58 25.17 -13.35
C THR A 289 4.27 25.37 -12.57
N ILE A 290 4.01 24.53 -11.56
CA ILE A 290 2.83 24.70 -10.69
C ILE A 290 3.06 25.68 -9.53
N GLY A 291 4.21 26.35 -9.46
CA GLY A 291 4.50 27.41 -8.50
C GLY A 291 5.21 26.97 -7.22
N CYS A 292 5.73 25.74 -7.14
CA CYS A 292 6.50 25.29 -5.98
C CYS A 292 7.92 25.92 -5.97
N GLU A 293 8.39 26.22 -4.77
CA GLU A 293 9.81 26.46 -4.51
C GLU A 293 10.52 25.11 -4.38
N VAL A 294 11.62 24.89 -5.12
CA VAL A 294 12.32 23.60 -5.14
C VAL A 294 13.70 23.75 -4.55
N GLY A 295 13.98 23.01 -3.47
CA GLY A 295 15.28 22.87 -2.80
C GLY A 295 15.88 21.47 -2.95
N SER A 296 17.07 21.27 -2.41
CA SER A 296 17.83 20.01 -2.46
C SER A 296 18.29 19.51 -1.08
N ASP A 297 17.89 20.18 -0.01
CA ASP A 297 18.25 19.75 1.35
C ASP A 297 17.53 18.46 1.72
N ILE A 298 18.19 17.60 2.46
CA ILE A 298 17.64 16.33 2.92
C ILE A 298 18.00 16.06 4.37
N PRO A 299 17.12 15.39 5.14
CA PRO A 299 17.52 14.86 6.45
C PRO A 299 18.62 13.81 6.29
N ASP A 300 19.47 13.68 7.30
CA ASP A 300 20.47 12.61 7.35
C ASP A 300 19.82 11.27 7.73
N PHE A 301 19.80 10.33 6.78
CA PHE A 301 19.23 8.98 6.93
C PHE A 301 20.26 7.92 7.36
N ASN A 302 21.47 8.30 7.77
CA ASN A 302 22.48 7.31 8.20
C ASN A 302 21.94 6.38 9.29
N GLY A 303 22.19 5.07 9.13
CA GLY A 303 21.74 4.03 10.04
C GLY A 303 20.27 3.57 9.83
N ALA A 304 19.51 4.20 8.94
CA ALA A 304 18.11 3.86 8.71
C ALA A 304 17.93 2.42 8.20
N ILE A 305 18.84 1.93 7.36
CA ILE A 305 18.78 0.57 6.81
C ILE A 305 18.91 -0.47 7.93
N GLU A 306 19.94 -0.34 8.74
CA GLU A 306 20.23 -1.26 9.86
C GLU A 306 19.11 -1.20 10.90
N SER A 307 18.66 0.00 11.27
CA SER A 307 17.54 0.19 12.19
C SER A 307 16.27 -0.50 11.68
N PHE A 308 15.94 -0.34 10.39
CA PHE A 308 14.76 -0.98 9.82
C PHE A 308 14.86 -2.51 9.85
N HIS A 309 16.02 -3.07 9.48
CA HIS A 309 16.22 -4.54 9.50
C HIS A 309 16.02 -5.11 10.89
N THR A 310 16.62 -4.50 11.93
CA THR A 310 16.46 -4.94 13.32
C THR A 310 15.01 -4.86 13.78
N LEU A 311 14.38 -3.70 13.62
CA LEU A 311 12.99 -3.48 14.09
C LEU A 311 11.98 -4.35 13.32
N ARG A 312 12.17 -4.52 12.00
CA ARG A 312 11.37 -5.44 11.20
C ARG A 312 11.56 -6.89 11.64
N GLY A 313 12.80 -7.31 11.91
CA GLY A 313 13.10 -8.63 12.42
C GLY A 313 12.39 -8.92 13.73
N LEU A 314 12.42 -8.00 14.68
CA LEU A 314 11.69 -8.09 15.95
C LEU A 314 10.17 -8.24 15.73
N LEU A 315 9.60 -7.45 14.84
CA LEU A 315 8.18 -7.54 14.51
C LEU A 315 7.84 -8.91 13.88
N MET A 316 8.68 -9.42 12.97
CA MET A 316 8.47 -10.73 12.36
C MET A 316 8.59 -11.86 13.39
N ALA A 317 9.57 -11.80 14.30
CA ALA A 317 9.71 -12.75 15.40
C ALA A 317 8.51 -12.70 16.36
N TYR A 318 7.98 -11.50 16.66
CA TYR A 318 6.76 -11.34 17.45
C TYR A 318 5.54 -11.98 16.77
N MET A 319 5.34 -11.71 15.48
CA MET A 319 4.16 -12.18 14.74
C MET A 319 4.19 -13.67 14.42
N LEU A 320 5.34 -14.20 14.06
CA LEU A 320 5.47 -15.52 13.46
C LEU A 320 6.34 -16.49 14.31
N GLY A 321 6.85 -16.06 15.47
CA GLY A 321 7.76 -16.87 16.28
C GLY A 321 7.21 -18.22 16.72
N ASP A 322 5.91 -18.31 17.01
CA ASP A 322 5.30 -19.61 17.38
C ASP A 322 5.10 -20.51 16.15
N LEU A 323 4.81 -19.95 14.99
CA LEU A 323 4.80 -20.68 13.73
C LEU A 323 6.20 -21.17 13.35
N TYR A 324 7.22 -20.31 13.51
CA TYR A 324 8.61 -20.69 13.31
C TYR A 324 9.02 -21.89 14.17
N LYS A 325 8.67 -21.91 15.46
CA LYS A 325 8.99 -23.01 16.36
C LYS A 325 8.28 -24.32 16.00
N SER A 326 7.06 -24.26 15.46
CA SER A 326 6.23 -25.44 15.20
C SER A 326 6.20 -25.88 13.73
N LYS A 327 6.48 -24.98 12.77
CA LYS A 327 6.25 -25.18 11.33
C LYS A 327 7.31 -24.52 10.44
N LYS A 328 8.56 -24.40 10.92
CA LYS A 328 9.65 -23.71 10.20
C LYS A 328 9.78 -24.13 8.73
N ASP A 329 9.67 -25.44 8.46
CA ASP A 329 9.86 -26.01 7.12
C ASP A 329 8.70 -25.71 6.15
N GLU A 330 7.55 -25.24 6.67
CA GLU A 330 6.40 -24.82 5.87
C GLU A 330 6.41 -23.32 5.52
N ILE A 331 7.38 -22.53 6.05
CA ILE A 331 7.52 -21.09 5.85
C ILE A 331 8.60 -20.82 4.81
N LEU A 332 8.38 -19.84 3.92
CA LEU A 332 9.40 -19.44 2.93
C LEU A 332 10.71 -19.02 3.60
N VAL A 333 11.84 -19.45 3.04
CA VAL A 333 13.18 -19.29 3.61
C VAL A 333 13.54 -17.83 3.93
N ASP A 334 13.10 -16.86 3.11
CA ASP A 334 13.39 -15.47 3.35
C ASP A 334 12.59 -14.89 4.53
N ILE A 335 11.39 -15.43 4.79
CA ILE A 335 10.62 -15.11 6.00
C ILE A 335 11.28 -15.72 7.23
N VAL A 336 11.72 -16.95 7.15
CA VAL A 336 12.50 -17.62 8.22
C VAL A 336 13.71 -16.77 8.61
N LYS A 337 14.51 -16.29 7.66
CA LYS A 337 15.67 -15.41 7.93
C LYS A 337 15.27 -14.12 8.66
N ASN A 338 14.15 -13.51 8.29
CA ASN A 338 13.69 -12.30 9.01
C ASN A 338 13.27 -12.59 10.45
N ILE A 339 12.65 -13.73 10.71
CA ILE A 339 12.31 -14.16 12.07
C ILE A 339 13.59 -14.40 12.88
N GLU A 340 14.58 -15.02 12.27
CA GLU A 340 15.88 -15.30 12.90
C GLU A 340 16.61 -14.00 13.25
N ILE A 341 16.64 -12.97 12.39
CA ILE A 341 17.17 -11.65 12.73
C ILE A 341 16.53 -11.11 14.01
N GLY A 342 15.22 -11.28 14.18
CA GLY A 342 14.54 -10.81 15.40
C GLY A 342 14.87 -11.60 16.65
N PHE A 343 15.07 -12.92 16.54
CA PHE A 343 15.47 -13.77 17.68
C PHE A 343 16.95 -13.63 18.06
N GLU A 344 17.81 -13.32 17.12
CA GLU A 344 19.25 -13.18 17.30
C GLU A 344 19.67 -11.75 17.70
N ALA A 345 18.78 -10.75 17.52
CA ALA A 345 19.07 -9.37 17.86
C ALA A 345 19.44 -9.21 19.34
N SER A 346 20.60 -8.67 19.61
CA SER A 346 21.06 -8.33 20.96
C SER A 346 20.30 -7.11 21.51
N ASN A 347 20.28 -6.95 22.83
CA ASN A 347 19.71 -5.77 23.47
C ASN A 347 20.36 -4.47 22.98
N ASP A 348 21.68 -4.48 22.74
CA ASP A 348 22.40 -3.30 22.25
C ASP A 348 22.00 -2.92 20.83
N GLU A 349 21.79 -3.91 19.93
CA GLU A 349 21.30 -3.66 18.57
C GLU A 349 19.87 -3.11 18.59
N ILE A 350 18.99 -3.65 19.44
CA ILE A 350 17.63 -3.17 19.59
C ILE A 350 17.60 -1.73 20.09
N ILE A 351 18.37 -1.42 21.13
CA ILE A 351 18.47 -0.07 21.71
C ILE A 351 19.04 0.91 20.67
N THR A 352 20.05 0.48 19.90
CA THR A 352 20.67 1.29 18.86
C THR A 352 19.68 1.57 17.73
N ALA A 353 18.94 0.56 17.27
CA ALA A 353 17.94 0.72 16.24
C ALA A 353 16.81 1.72 16.64
N GLU A 354 16.35 1.65 17.90
CA GLU A 354 15.35 2.58 18.43
C GLU A 354 15.91 4.02 18.56
N LYS A 355 17.16 4.17 18.99
CA LYS A 355 17.81 5.51 19.04
C LYS A 355 17.93 6.12 17.63
N ILE A 356 18.38 5.34 16.66
CA ILE A 356 18.48 5.80 15.26
C ILE A 356 17.10 6.23 14.75
N ARG A 357 16.04 5.43 15.00
CA ARG A 357 14.68 5.78 14.59
C ARG A 357 14.22 7.08 15.24
N GLN A 358 14.46 7.28 16.53
CA GLN A 358 14.11 8.52 17.23
C GLN A 358 14.89 9.71 16.68
N ASP A 359 16.20 9.56 16.48
CA ASP A 359 17.05 10.64 15.96
C ASP A 359 16.65 11.04 14.53
N LEU A 360 16.30 10.05 13.70
CA LEU A 360 15.78 10.29 12.36
C LEU A 360 14.45 11.05 12.40
N PHE A 361 13.53 10.68 13.28
CA PHE A 361 12.27 11.40 13.47
C PHE A 361 12.51 12.86 13.82
N ILE A 362 13.42 13.16 14.77
CA ILE A 362 13.77 14.52 15.17
C ILE A 362 14.39 15.32 14.00
N LYS A 363 15.26 14.69 13.20
CA LYS A 363 15.85 15.33 12.00
C LYS A 363 14.80 15.66 10.95
N VAL A 364 13.86 14.76 10.74
CA VAL A 364 12.75 14.94 9.78
C VAL A 364 11.75 16.00 10.27
N ASP A 365 11.44 16.02 11.56
CA ASP A 365 10.58 17.05 12.18
C ASP A 365 11.18 18.46 11.95
N ARG A 366 12.47 18.64 12.25
CA ARG A 366 13.19 19.91 11.97
C ARG A 366 13.24 20.27 10.49
N PHE A 367 13.42 19.27 9.63
CA PHE A 367 13.41 19.49 8.19
C PHE A 367 12.06 20.05 7.71
N PHE A 368 10.95 19.57 8.25
CA PHE A 368 9.62 20.06 7.93
C PHE A 368 9.24 21.41 8.58
N GLU A 369 10.11 22.00 9.40
CA GLU A 369 9.99 23.43 9.77
C GLU A 369 10.32 24.36 8.58
N GLU A 370 11.10 23.88 7.61
CA GLU A 370 11.54 24.66 6.44
C GLU A 370 10.91 24.24 5.12
N TYR A 371 10.51 22.96 4.99
CA TYR A 371 9.96 22.36 3.79
C TYR A 371 8.57 21.80 4.06
N ASP A 372 7.66 21.92 3.08
CA ASP A 372 6.34 21.29 3.15
C ASP A 372 6.40 19.81 2.72
N PHE A 373 7.31 19.49 1.79
CA PHE A 373 7.40 18.14 1.22
C PHE A 373 8.85 17.75 0.93
N LEU A 374 9.11 16.42 1.04
CA LEU A 374 10.30 15.76 0.51
C LEU A 374 9.90 14.82 -0.63
N SER A 375 10.51 14.98 -1.80
CA SER A 375 10.25 14.16 -2.99
C SER A 375 11.47 13.32 -3.37
N CYS A 376 11.26 12.02 -3.61
CA CYS A 376 12.28 11.10 -4.11
C CYS A 376 11.66 10.03 -5.03
N PRO A 377 12.44 9.22 -5.77
CA PRO A 377 11.90 8.04 -6.48
C PRO A 377 11.21 7.07 -5.52
N THR A 378 10.09 6.47 -5.94
CA THR A 378 9.41 5.47 -5.10
C THR A 378 10.23 4.22 -4.91
N CYS A 379 10.89 3.74 -5.96
CA CYS A 379 11.73 2.54 -5.94
C CYS A 379 13.09 2.83 -6.57
N SER A 380 14.12 2.13 -6.10
CA SER A 380 15.47 2.24 -6.66
C SER A 380 15.60 1.59 -8.03
N VAL A 381 14.66 0.74 -8.43
CA VAL A 381 14.70 -0.05 -9.67
C VAL A 381 13.36 -0.02 -10.39
N LEU A 382 13.39 -0.29 -11.70
CA LEU A 382 12.19 -0.61 -12.48
C LEU A 382 11.66 -2.02 -12.13
N PRO A 383 10.39 -2.34 -12.49
CA PRO A 383 9.90 -3.72 -12.40
C PRO A 383 10.85 -4.69 -13.10
N PHE A 384 11.43 -5.61 -12.35
CA PHE A 384 12.39 -6.59 -12.84
C PHE A 384 11.70 -7.90 -13.24
N ASP A 385 12.48 -8.84 -13.80
CA ASP A 385 11.96 -10.10 -14.33
C ASP A 385 11.28 -10.94 -13.25
N ILE A 386 10.14 -11.54 -13.59
CA ILE A 386 9.27 -12.29 -12.69
C ILE A 386 9.94 -13.56 -12.12
N GLU A 387 10.91 -14.13 -12.86
CA GLU A 387 11.68 -15.30 -12.44
C GLU A 387 12.85 -14.92 -11.51
N THR A 388 13.13 -13.62 -11.38
CA THR A 388 14.19 -13.13 -10.49
C THR A 388 13.65 -12.98 -9.07
N PRO A 389 14.16 -13.74 -8.09
CA PRO A 389 13.63 -13.66 -6.71
C PRO A 389 13.77 -12.26 -6.09
N PHE A 390 14.90 -11.61 -6.31
CA PHE A 390 15.18 -10.22 -5.92
C PHE A 390 16.38 -9.66 -6.67
N VAL A 391 16.49 -8.34 -6.70
CA VAL A 391 17.61 -7.62 -7.32
C VAL A 391 18.88 -7.79 -6.49
N LYS A 392 19.94 -8.29 -7.09
CA LYS A 392 21.22 -8.56 -6.40
C LYS A 392 22.19 -7.38 -6.43
N GLU A 393 22.02 -6.48 -7.39
CA GLU A 393 22.92 -5.33 -7.59
C GLU A 393 22.15 -4.17 -8.24
N ILE A 394 22.45 -2.94 -7.85
CA ILE A 394 21.91 -1.70 -8.42
C ILE A 394 23.11 -0.78 -8.71
N ASP A 395 23.35 -0.46 -9.99
CA ASP A 395 24.43 0.42 -10.45
C ASP A 395 25.81 0.09 -9.80
N GLY A 396 26.17 -1.20 -9.73
CA GLY A 396 27.43 -1.68 -9.16
C GLY A 396 27.45 -1.88 -7.63
N VAL A 397 26.35 -1.58 -6.94
CA VAL A 397 26.23 -1.77 -5.48
C VAL A 397 25.44 -3.04 -5.19
N VAL A 398 26.03 -3.96 -4.43
CA VAL A 398 25.43 -5.26 -4.09
C VAL A 398 24.33 -5.10 -3.04
N CYS A 399 23.16 -5.66 -3.31
CA CYS A 399 22.08 -5.83 -2.35
C CYS A 399 22.39 -7.01 -1.42
N LYS A 400 22.50 -6.78 -0.12
CA LYS A 400 22.84 -7.79 0.89
C LYS A 400 21.64 -8.68 1.25
N THR A 401 20.43 -8.13 1.17
CA THR A 401 19.19 -8.81 1.51
C THR A 401 18.19 -8.75 0.37
N TYR A 402 17.15 -9.58 0.45
CA TYR A 402 16.11 -9.64 -0.57
C TYR A 402 15.19 -8.39 -0.61
N ILE A 403 15.33 -7.45 0.32
CA ILE A 403 14.57 -6.20 0.39
C ILE A 403 15.39 -4.93 0.13
N ASP A 404 16.71 -5.00 0.02
CA ASP A 404 17.57 -3.81 -0.14
C ASP A 404 17.27 -3.01 -1.41
N TRP A 405 16.74 -3.66 -2.46
CA TRP A 405 16.36 -3.00 -3.69
C TRP A 405 15.22 -1.96 -3.55
N PHE A 406 14.51 -1.95 -2.43
CA PHE A 406 13.54 -0.90 -2.09
C PHE A 406 13.89 -0.16 -0.79
N ALA A 407 15.16 -0.08 -0.44
CA ALA A 407 15.62 0.57 0.78
C ALA A 407 15.23 2.05 0.83
N ILE A 408 15.19 2.74 -0.30
CA ILE A 408 14.66 4.11 -0.39
C ILE A 408 13.23 4.22 0.18
N THR A 409 12.42 3.19 -0.01
CA THR A 409 11.03 3.18 0.46
C THR A 409 10.92 2.86 1.94
N PHE A 410 11.67 1.85 2.42
CA PHE A 410 11.54 1.45 3.82
C PHE A 410 12.30 2.37 4.80
N ALA A 411 13.35 3.06 4.36
CA ALA A 411 14.01 4.07 5.19
C ALA A 411 13.04 5.17 5.64
N LEU A 412 12.19 5.62 4.73
CA LEU A 412 11.13 6.59 5.02
C LEU A 412 10.03 6.07 5.96
N THR A 413 9.85 4.74 6.09
CA THR A 413 8.91 4.15 7.05
C THR A 413 9.24 4.53 8.49
N LEU A 414 10.53 4.66 8.83
CA LEU A 414 11.01 4.97 10.17
C LEU A 414 10.62 6.38 10.64
N THR A 415 10.29 7.28 9.71
CA THR A 415 9.89 8.66 10.03
C THR A 415 8.47 8.77 10.59
N SER A 416 7.64 7.73 10.43
CA SER A 416 6.23 7.70 10.83
C SER A 416 5.31 8.72 10.13
N CYS A 417 5.85 9.53 9.22
CA CYS A 417 5.10 10.51 8.43
C CYS A 417 4.22 9.87 7.36
N PRO A 418 3.19 10.56 6.86
CA PRO A 418 2.42 10.10 5.71
C PRO A 418 3.24 10.22 4.42
N ILE A 419 3.09 9.25 3.52
CA ILE A 419 3.85 9.19 2.28
C ILE A 419 2.95 8.70 1.15
N ILE A 420 2.85 9.49 0.09
CA ILE A 420 2.09 9.13 -1.11
C ILE A 420 3.02 8.82 -2.28
N SER A 421 2.67 7.80 -3.06
CA SER A 421 3.36 7.43 -4.31
C SER A 421 2.51 7.90 -5.50
N LEU A 422 3.10 8.73 -6.37
CA LEU A 422 2.41 9.40 -7.49
C LEU A 422 3.07 9.10 -8.83
N PRO A 423 2.31 8.77 -9.91
CA PRO A 423 2.82 8.61 -11.25
C PRO A 423 3.57 9.84 -11.78
N ILE A 424 4.78 9.64 -12.35
CA ILE A 424 5.58 10.72 -12.93
C ILE A 424 6.02 10.46 -14.37
N GLY A 425 5.93 9.22 -14.86
CA GLY A 425 6.33 8.89 -16.21
C GLY A 425 6.51 7.39 -16.45
N PHE A 426 7.09 7.08 -17.60
CA PHE A 426 7.36 5.72 -18.03
C PHE A 426 8.79 5.58 -18.52
N SER A 427 9.37 4.41 -18.31
CA SER A 427 10.67 4.03 -18.88
C SER A 427 10.61 3.89 -20.40
N SER A 428 11.78 3.79 -21.02
CA SER A 428 11.93 3.53 -22.47
C SER A 428 11.22 2.23 -22.92
N HIS A 429 10.97 1.32 -21.99
CA HIS A 429 10.27 0.04 -22.21
C HIS A 429 8.79 0.06 -21.79
N GLY A 430 8.21 1.24 -21.50
CA GLY A 430 6.81 1.40 -21.11
C GLY A 430 6.49 0.93 -19.69
N LEU A 431 7.48 0.78 -18.82
CA LEU A 431 7.27 0.46 -17.41
C LEU A 431 7.10 1.75 -16.60
N PRO A 432 6.15 1.82 -15.68
CA PRO A 432 5.88 3.05 -14.93
C PRO A 432 6.98 3.38 -13.92
N VAL A 433 7.17 4.68 -13.69
CA VAL A 433 8.03 5.25 -12.65
C VAL A 433 7.21 6.24 -11.84
N LEU A 434 7.31 6.15 -10.51
CA LEU A 434 6.60 7.01 -9.58
C LEU A 434 7.56 7.75 -8.65
N SER A 435 7.09 8.90 -8.17
CA SER A 435 7.72 9.68 -7.10
C SER A 435 7.01 9.43 -5.78
N LEU A 436 7.76 9.34 -4.69
CA LEU A 436 7.24 9.55 -3.34
C LEU A 436 7.15 11.03 -3.04
N ILE A 437 6.08 11.43 -2.40
CA ILE A 437 5.94 12.71 -1.72
C ILE A 437 5.76 12.37 -0.24
N HIS A 438 6.74 12.74 0.54
CA HIS A 438 6.78 12.58 1.99
C HIS A 438 6.37 13.90 2.63
N ILE A 439 5.44 13.83 3.54
CA ILE A 439 4.78 15.00 4.13
C ILE A 439 5.15 15.09 5.61
#